data_8b3ba74420701986d3b0b7e83fb0e4ce
#
_entry.id   8b3ba74420701986d3b0b7e83fb0e4ce
#
_cell.length_a   1.000
_cell.length_b   1.000
_cell.length_c   1.000
_cell.angle_alpha   90.00
_cell.angle_beta   90.00
_cell.angle_gamma   90.00
#
_symmetry.space_group_name_H-M   'P 1'
#
loop_
_entity.id
_entity.type
_entity.pdbx_description
1 polymer ?
#
loop_
_entity_poly.entity_id
_entity_poly.type
_entity_poly.pdbx_seq_one_letter_code
_entity_poly.pdbx_strand_id
1 'polypeptide(L)'
;VTKEPRDAPQFYLTSPAPCPYLPDRLERKVFTHLIGLRAPSLNSALTLAGFRRSQTIGYRPACEDCRACVSVRVKAAEFSASRTHRRILKKNQYISSHTQPKHATHEQFQLFRRYLSARHADGGMADMGMGDFQMMVEDSHVDTRIIEYRLKSGPNACEKLVACCLTDRLSDGLSMVYSFYDPDLEEHSLGAFMILDHISRAACEDLPHLYLGYYVSGSRKMSYKARYLPQERLGLEGWSRFDA
;
A
#
# COMPACT_ATOMS: atom_id res chain seq x y z
N VAL A 1 30.35 29.83 12.61
CA VAL A 1 30.34 28.79 11.57
C VAL A 1 29.15 27.90 11.88
N THR A 2 28.00 28.17 11.26
CA THR A 2 26.80 27.34 11.30
C THR A 2 27.14 26.03 10.58
N LYS A 3 27.27 24.92 11.32
CA LYS A 3 27.29 23.61 10.73
C LYS A 3 25.91 23.42 10.07
N GLU A 4 25.86 23.48 8.74
CA GLU A 4 24.73 22.94 8.01
C GLU A 4 24.50 21.50 8.49
N PRO A 5 23.25 21.10 8.81
CA PRO A 5 22.97 19.72 9.13
C PRO A 5 23.23 18.89 7.87
N ARG A 6 24.37 18.20 7.82
CA ARG A 6 24.82 17.34 6.72
C ARG A 6 23.86 16.15 6.44
N ASP A 7 22.67 16.15 7.02
CA ASP A 7 21.76 15.03 7.12
C ASP A 7 20.28 15.36 6.83
N ALA A 8 19.97 16.54 6.32
CA ALA A 8 18.62 16.89 5.90
C ALA A 8 18.27 16.14 4.59
N PRO A 9 17.07 15.51 4.50
CA PRO A 9 16.65 14.85 3.26
C PRO A 9 16.54 15.88 2.13
N GLN A 10 17.17 15.57 1.00
CA GLN A 10 17.03 16.38 -0.22
C GLN A 10 15.75 15.99 -0.94
N PHE A 11 15.00 17.00 -1.37
CA PHE A 11 13.77 16.81 -2.13
C PHE A 11 13.96 17.24 -3.58
N TYR A 12 13.38 16.44 -4.47
CA TYR A 12 13.42 16.65 -5.90
C TYR A 12 12.02 16.72 -6.46
N LEU A 13 11.86 17.39 -7.60
CA LEU A 13 10.57 17.53 -8.28
C LEU A 13 10.66 16.86 -9.66
N THR A 14 9.66 16.02 -9.99
CA THR A 14 9.59 15.38 -11.30
C THR A 14 9.19 16.40 -12.39
N SER A 15 9.50 16.10 -13.65
CA SER A 15 8.84 16.73 -14.79
C SER A 15 7.33 16.42 -14.77
N PRO A 16 6.49 17.29 -15.37
CA PRO A 16 5.07 16.99 -15.57
C PRO A 16 4.89 15.74 -16.43
N ALA A 17 3.91 14.91 -16.05
CA ALA A 17 3.51 13.70 -16.78
C ALA A 17 1.98 13.54 -16.75
N PRO A 18 1.36 12.76 -17.65
CA PRO A 18 -0.08 12.49 -17.61
C PRO A 18 -0.52 11.92 -16.25
N CYS A 19 -1.62 12.44 -15.70
CA CYS A 19 -2.14 11.99 -14.41
C CYS A 19 -2.77 10.58 -14.54
N PRO A 20 -2.38 9.58 -13.72
CA PRO A 20 -2.92 8.23 -13.82
C PRO A 20 -4.33 8.09 -13.22
N TYR A 21 -4.88 9.14 -12.60
CA TYR A 21 -6.15 9.11 -11.88
C TYR A 21 -7.24 9.93 -12.52
N LEU A 22 -6.91 11.08 -13.07
CA LEU A 22 -7.85 12.03 -13.64
C LEU A 22 -7.45 12.31 -15.09
N PRO A 23 -8.40 12.17 -16.04
CA PRO A 23 -8.11 12.45 -17.45
C PRO A 23 -7.75 13.93 -17.65
N ASP A 24 -7.02 14.20 -18.71
CA ASP A 24 -6.67 15.55 -19.18
C ASP A 24 -5.95 16.43 -18.14
N ARG A 25 -5.27 15.81 -17.16
CA ARG A 25 -4.46 16.49 -16.17
C ARG A 25 -3.02 16.01 -16.20
N LEU A 26 -2.14 16.91 -15.76
CA LEU A 26 -0.73 16.60 -15.54
C LEU A 26 -0.49 16.35 -14.05
N GLU A 27 0.35 15.36 -13.74
CA GLU A 27 0.88 15.16 -12.40
C GLU A 27 2.33 15.64 -12.30
N ARG A 28 2.69 16.12 -11.13
CA ARG A 28 4.08 16.27 -10.66
C ARG A 28 4.19 15.65 -9.30
N LYS A 29 5.38 15.17 -8.97
CA LYS A 29 5.67 14.57 -7.66
C LYS A 29 6.90 15.23 -7.05
N VAL A 30 6.82 15.56 -5.78
CA VAL A 30 8.00 15.78 -4.96
C VAL A 30 8.43 14.44 -4.38
N PHE A 31 9.74 14.16 -4.40
CA PHE A 31 10.28 12.91 -3.89
C PHE A 31 11.62 13.10 -3.18
N THR A 32 11.96 12.14 -2.34
CA THR A 32 13.26 12.03 -1.66
C THR A 32 13.68 10.58 -1.56
N HIS A 33 14.97 10.33 -1.33
CA HIS A 33 15.50 8.99 -1.16
C HIS A 33 15.35 8.49 0.28
N LEU A 34 14.95 7.23 0.40
CA LEU A 34 14.82 6.49 1.66
C LEU A 34 15.96 5.45 1.76
N ILE A 35 17.18 5.92 2.03
CA ILE A 35 18.37 5.09 2.07
C ILE A 35 19.12 5.25 3.40
N GLY A 36 19.88 4.21 3.78
CA GLY A 36 20.69 4.19 4.98
C GLY A 36 19.89 3.94 6.28
N LEU A 37 20.56 4.07 7.41
CA LEU A 37 20.04 3.71 8.74
C LEU A 37 18.85 4.56 9.19
N ARG A 38 18.68 5.76 8.65
CA ARG A 38 17.55 6.66 8.99
C ARG A 38 16.30 6.43 8.13
N ALA A 39 16.39 5.58 7.12
CA ALA A 39 15.26 5.35 6.22
C ALA A 39 13.97 4.93 6.94
N PRO A 40 13.96 4.06 7.96
CA PRO A 40 12.73 3.69 8.65
C PRO A 40 12.05 4.87 9.37
N SER A 41 12.81 5.66 10.11
CA SER A 41 12.27 6.84 10.81
C SER A 41 11.83 7.94 9.84
N LEU A 42 12.59 8.15 8.77
CA LEU A 42 12.23 9.09 7.71
C LEU A 42 10.97 8.65 6.98
N ASN A 43 10.82 7.36 6.65
CA ASN A 43 9.60 6.82 6.03
C ASN A 43 8.37 7.06 6.90
N SER A 44 8.48 6.82 8.22
CA SER A 44 7.37 7.09 9.15
C SER A 44 6.98 8.56 9.14
N ALA A 45 7.96 9.48 9.27
CA ALA A 45 7.70 10.92 9.25
C ALA A 45 7.12 11.40 7.91
N LEU A 46 7.63 10.90 6.79
CA LEU A 46 7.14 11.24 5.47
C LEU A 46 5.73 10.68 5.22
N THR A 47 5.44 9.46 5.66
CA THR A 47 4.10 8.88 5.53
C THR A 47 3.07 9.69 6.33
N LEU A 48 3.43 10.12 7.55
CA LEU A 48 2.61 11.03 8.36
C LEU A 48 2.38 12.38 7.65
N ALA A 49 3.37 12.87 6.90
CA ALA A 49 3.27 14.07 6.05
C ALA A 49 2.61 13.82 4.68
N GLY A 50 2.00 12.64 4.47
CA GLY A 50 1.24 12.33 3.27
C GLY A 50 2.05 11.78 2.10
N PHE A 51 3.30 11.41 2.32
CA PHE A 51 4.09 10.70 1.30
C PHE A 51 3.71 9.23 1.21
N ARG A 52 4.01 8.64 0.07
CA ARG A 52 3.98 7.22 -0.20
C ARG A 52 5.37 6.74 -0.57
N ARG A 53 5.61 5.44 -0.43
CA ARG A 53 6.87 4.82 -0.82
C ARG A 53 6.72 4.00 -2.10
N SER A 54 7.78 4.00 -2.89
CA SER A 54 8.03 3.07 -3.98
C SER A 54 9.52 2.72 -3.94
N GLN A 55 9.87 1.48 -3.67
CA GLN A 55 11.26 1.02 -3.48
C GLN A 55 12.01 1.92 -2.47
N THR A 56 13.09 2.56 -2.88
CA THR A 56 13.91 3.46 -2.07
C THR A 56 13.48 4.93 -2.14
N ILE A 57 12.28 5.22 -2.66
CA ILE A 57 11.80 6.58 -2.87
C ILE A 57 10.53 6.85 -2.07
N GLY A 58 10.54 7.91 -1.24
CA GLY A 58 9.33 8.51 -0.68
C GLY A 58 8.84 9.63 -1.60
N TYR A 59 7.57 9.63 -2.01
CA TYR A 59 7.02 10.62 -2.93
C TYR A 59 5.63 11.10 -2.52
N ARG A 60 5.29 12.32 -2.93
CA ARG A 60 3.96 12.92 -2.77
C ARG A 60 3.60 13.72 -4.03
N PRO A 61 2.31 13.74 -4.44
CA PRO A 61 1.85 14.65 -5.48
C PRO A 61 2.14 16.12 -5.13
N ALA A 62 2.62 16.87 -6.13
CA ALA A 62 2.95 18.29 -6.05
C ALA A 62 2.47 19.01 -7.31
N CYS A 63 1.23 18.70 -7.74
CA CYS A 63 0.60 19.30 -8.91
C CYS A 63 0.26 20.77 -8.63
N GLU A 64 0.46 21.65 -9.62
CA GLU A 64 0.25 23.10 -9.48
C GLU A 64 -1.22 23.43 -9.20
N ASP A 65 -2.13 22.88 -10.01
CA ASP A 65 -3.56 23.22 -9.97
C ASP A 65 -4.46 22.06 -9.49
N CYS A 66 -3.90 21.11 -8.72
CA CYS A 66 -4.67 19.96 -8.29
C CYS A 66 -4.27 19.47 -6.91
N ARG A 67 -5.27 19.27 -6.03
CA ARG A 67 -5.11 18.70 -4.69
C ARG A 67 -6.03 17.49 -4.45
N ALA A 68 -6.43 16.80 -5.52
CA ALA A 68 -7.37 15.69 -5.45
C ALA A 68 -6.81 14.42 -4.77
N CYS A 69 -5.49 14.26 -4.72
CA CYS A 69 -4.84 13.11 -4.08
C CYS A 69 -4.73 13.33 -2.58
N VAL A 70 -5.67 12.78 -1.82
CA VAL A 70 -5.75 12.90 -0.37
C VAL A 70 -5.23 11.62 0.27
N SER A 71 -4.21 11.72 1.12
CA SER A 71 -3.74 10.55 1.89
C SER A 71 -4.81 10.13 2.89
N VAL A 72 -5.03 8.80 3.00
CA VAL A 72 -6.02 8.23 3.92
C VAL A 72 -5.42 7.13 4.77
N ARG A 73 -5.86 7.08 6.04
CA ARG A 73 -5.53 6.02 6.99
C ARG A 73 -6.78 5.62 7.78
N VAL A 74 -6.92 4.33 8.03
CA VAL A 74 -8.01 3.78 8.83
C VAL A 74 -7.58 3.77 10.30
N LYS A 75 -8.48 4.13 11.21
CA LYS A 75 -8.26 4.01 12.67
C LYS A 75 -8.49 2.55 13.08
N ALA A 76 -7.42 1.78 13.18
CA ALA A 76 -7.48 0.33 13.30
C ALA A 76 -8.23 -0.15 14.55
N ALA A 77 -7.96 0.47 15.71
CA ALA A 77 -8.60 0.10 16.99
C ALA A 77 -10.09 0.45 17.05
N GLU A 78 -10.52 1.46 16.26
CA GLU A 78 -11.93 1.91 16.25
C GLU A 78 -12.73 1.27 15.09
N PHE A 79 -12.08 0.50 14.22
CA PHE A 79 -12.73 -0.08 13.05
C PHE A 79 -13.78 -1.11 13.43
N SER A 80 -14.97 -0.97 12.86
CA SER A 80 -16.05 -1.94 13.00
C SER A 80 -16.45 -2.51 11.65
N ALA A 81 -16.36 -3.84 11.52
CA ALA A 81 -16.65 -4.51 10.27
C ALA A 81 -18.16 -4.41 9.92
N SER A 82 -18.47 -3.83 8.77
CA SER A 82 -19.82 -3.76 8.20
C SER A 82 -20.34 -5.17 7.85
N ARG A 83 -21.62 -5.29 7.51
CA ARG A 83 -22.20 -6.55 7.02
C ARG A 83 -21.46 -7.12 5.81
N THR A 84 -21.06 -6.25 4.88
CA THR A 84 -20.27 -6.64 3.70
C THR A 84 -18.87 -7.12 4.11
N HIS A 85 -18.21 -6.42 5.02
CA HIS A 85 -16.89 -6.81 5.52
C HIS A 85 -16.94 -8.18 6.22
N ARG A 86 -17.91 -8.41 7.07
CA ARG A 86 -18.11 -9.73 7.74
C ARG A 86 -18.35 -10.86 6.75
N ARG A 87 -19.10 -10.60 5.64
CA ARG A 87 -19.31 -11.59 4.57
C ARG A 87 -17.99 -11.93 3.86
N ILE A 88 -17.15 -10.93 3.57
CA ILE A 88 -15.82 -11.14 2.97
C ILE A 88 -14.93 -11.97 3.92
N LEU A 89 -14.86 -11.61 5.20
CA LEU A 89 -14.08 -12.35 6.19
C LEU A 89 -14.56 -13.83 6.29
N LYS A 90 -15.86 -14.07 6.38
CA LYS A 90 -16.43 -15.41 6.43
C LYS A 90 -16.12 -16.23 5.17
N LYS A 91 -16.20 -15.61 3.98
CA LYS A 91 -15.89 -16.28 2.71
C LYS A 91 -14.43 -16.74 2.64
N ASN A 92 -13.53 -15.96 3.24
CA ASN A 92 -12.08 -16.19 3.21
C ASN A 92 -11.53 -16.88 4.49
N GLN A 93 -12.39 -17.48 5.31
CA GLN A 93 -11.97 -18.11 6.57
C GLN A 93 -10.95 -19.26 6.42
N TYR A 94 -10.81 -19.82 5.21
CA TYR A 94 -9.85 -20.87 4.87
C TYR A 94 -8.54 -20.33 4.28
N ILE A 95 -8.39 -19.01 4.24
CA ILE A 95 -7.14 -18.36 3.83
C ILE A 95 -6.36 -18.01 5.08
N SER A 96 -5.16 -18.59 5.21
CA SER A 96 -4.18 -18.21 6.22
C SER A 96 -3.35 -17.05 5.74
N SER A 97 -2.87 -16.20 6.66
CA SER A 97 -1.98 -15.10 6.33
C SER A 97 -0.69 -15.17 7.15
N HIS A 98 0.46 -15.12 6.46
CA HIS A 98 1.79 -15.31 7.03
C HIS A 98 2.68 -14.10 6.73
N THR A 99 3.35 -13.60 7.75
CA THR A 99 4.38 -12.57 7.59
C THR A 99 5.69 -13.20 7.19
N GLN A 100 6.24 -12.79 6.05
CA GLN A 100 7.51 -13.23 5.50
C GLN A 100 8.52 -12.08 5.45
N PRO A 101 9.82 -12.36 5.53
CA PRO A 101 10.84 -11.38 5.19
C PRO A 101 10.65 -10.86 3.76
N LYS A 102 11.20 -9.69 3.46
CA LYS A 102 11.19 -9.11 2.10
C LYS A 102 12.12 -9.88 1.16
N HIS A 103 11.72 -11.08 0.80
CA HIS A 103 12.45 -11.95 -0.13
C HIS A 103 11.52 -12.38 -1.25
N ALA A 104 11.92 -12.11 -2.49
CA ALA A 104 11.14 -12.43 -3.67
C ALA A 104 11.25 -13.91 -4.03
N THR A 105 10.13 -14.58 -4.26
CA THR A 105 10.07 -15.97 -4.69
C THR A 105 9.47 -16.10 -6.09
N HIS A 106 9.79 -17.21 -6.77
CA HIS A 106 9.17 -17.52 -8.07
C HIS A 106 7.66 -17.68 -7.99
N GLU A 107 7.12 -18.26 -6.91
CA GLU A 107 5.68 -18.40 -6.71
C GLU A 107 5.00 -17.03 -6.63
N GLN A 108 5.57 -16.10 -5.84
CA GLN A 108 5.08 -14.71 -5.76
C GLN A 108 5.16 -14.01 -7.12
N PHE A 109 6.25 -14.18 -7.85
CA PHE A 109 6.42 -13.57 -9.18
C PHE A 109 5.42 -14.10 -10.21
N GLN A 110 5.15 -15.39 -10.22
CA GLN A 110 4.12 -15.97 -11.10
C GLN A 110 2.73 -15.41 -10.79
N LEU A 111 2.38 -15.29 -9.51
CA LEU A 111 1.12 -14.68 -9.09
C LEU A 111 1.06 -13.19 -9.49
N PHE A 112 2.14 -12.45 -9.29
CA PHE A 112 2.27 -11.05 -9.69
C PHE A 112 2.06 -10.85 -11.19
N ARG A 113 2.70 -11.67 -12.02
CA ARG A 113 2.53 -11.61 -13.48
C ARG A 113 1.10 -11.88 -13.92
N ARG A 114 0.44 -12.92 -13.36
CA ARG A 114 -0.97 -13.21 -13.63
C ARG A 114 -1.87 -12.03 -13.27
N TYR A 115 -1.62 -11.43 -12.11
CA TYR A 115 -2.35 -10.24 -11.66
C TYR A 115 -2.18 -9.06 -12.62
N LEU A 116 -0.94 -8.76 -13.03
CA LEU A 116 -0.67 -7.66 -13.97
C LEU A 116 -1.36 -7.89 -15.31
N SER A 117 -1.22 -9.08 -15.89
CA SER A 117 -1.86 -9.42 -17.18
C SER A 117 -3.37 -9.25 -17.15
N ALA A 118 -4.02 -9.59 -16.02
CA ALA A 118 -5.47 -9.52 -15.90
C ALA A 118 -6.00 -8.10 -15.55
N ARG A 119 -5.21 -7.29 -14.84
CA ARG A 119 -5.71 -6.04 -14.24
C ARG A 119 -4.99 -4.77 -14.71
N HIS A 120 -3.79 -4.90 -15.25
CA HIS A 120 -2.88 -3.79 -15.57
C HIS A 120 -2.04 -4.07 -16.82
N ALA A 121 -2.60 -4.71 -17.83
CA ALA A 121 -1.89 -5.09 -19.06
C ALA A 121 -1.20 -3.90 -19.78
N ASP A 122 -1.83 -2.72 -19.71
CA ASP A 122 -1.28 -1.48 -20.30
C ASP A 122 -0.46 -0.64 -19.30
N GLY A 123 -0.17 -1.17 -18.13
CA GLY A 123 0.54 -0.44 -17.06
C GLY A 123 2.06 -0.55 -17.21
N GLY A 124 2.80 0.46 -16.74
CA GLY A 124 4.27 0.50 -16.79
C GLY A 124 5.01 -0.62 -16.04
N MET A 125 4.27 -1.54 -15.39
CA MET A 125 4.82 -2.73 -14.73
C MET A 125 4.55 -4.02 -15.52
N ALA A 126 3.86 -3.96 -16.67
CA ALA A 126 3.46 -5.14 -17.43
C ALA A 126 4.66 -5.97 -17.94
N ASP A 127 5.76 -5.29 -18.27
CA ASP A 127 6.98 -5.90 -18.79
C ASP A 127 8.03 -6.24 -17.73
N MET A 128 7.70 -6.09 -16.43
CA MET A 128 8.63 -6.40 -15.34
C MET A 128 9.03 -7.87 -15.36
N GLY A 129 10.36 -8.12 -15.40
CA GLY A 129 10.94 -9.44 -15.23
C GLY A 129 11.12 -9.83 -13.76
N MET A 130 11.64 -11.03 -13.54
CA MET A 130 11.94 -11.51 -12.17
C MET A 130 12.92 -10.58 -11.43
N GLY A 131 13.93 -10.05 -12.13
CA GLY A 131 14.92 -9.14 -11.54
C GLY A 131 14.28 -7.82 -11.07
N ASP A 132 13.37 -7.25 -11.87
CA ASP A 132 12.65 -6.04 -11.50
C ASP A 132 11.71 -6.27 -10.32
N PHE A 133 11.03 -7.43 -10.29
CA PHE A 133 10.20 -7.85 -9.16
C PHE A 133 11.03 -8.03 -7.89
N GLN A 134 12.20 -8.65 -8.00
CA GLN A 134 13.13 -8.79 -6.89
C GLN A 134 13.58 -7.43 -6.36
N MET A 135 13.97 -6.51 -7.22
CA MET A 135 14.29 -5.13 -6.83
C MET A 135 13.09 -4.44 -6.16
N MET A 136 11.87 -4.61 -6.67
CA MET A 136 10.66 -4.03 -6.07
C MET A 136 10.42 -4.52 -4.64
N VAL A 137 10.71 -5.79 -4.37
CA VAL A 137 10.47 -6.44 -3.08
C VAL A 137 11.62 -6.19 -2.10
N GLU A 138 12.86 -6.37 -2.55
CA GLU A 138 14.04 -6.49 -1.68
C GLU A 138 14.80 -5.17 -1.52
N ASP A 139 14.79 -4.31 -2.55
CA ASP A 139 15.49 -3.01 -2.50
C ASP A 139 14.71 -2.00 -1.66
N SER A 140 14.90 -2.11 -0.35
CA SER A 140 14.24 -1.28 0.63
C SER A 140 15.11 -1.16 1.88
N HIS A 141 15.32 0.07 2.35
CA HIS A 141 16.01 0.37 3.61
C HIS A 141 15.07 0.64 4.77
N VAL A 142 13.76 0.41 4.57
CA VAL A 142 12.73 0.56 5.62
C VAL A 142 12.26 -0.80 6.12
N ASP A 143 11.51 -0.82 7.23
CA ASP A 143 10.94 -2.07 7.79
C ASP A 143 9.79 -2.58 6.91
N THR A 144 10.17 -3.27 5.83
CA THR A 144 9.25 -3.85 4.85
C THR A 144 9.12 -5.35 5.07
N ARG A 145 7.91 -5.86 4.98
CA ARG A 145 7.56 -7.29 5.08
C ARG A 145 6.62 -7.65 3.94
N ILE A 146 6.59 -8.94 3.60
CA ILE A 146 5.57 -9.51 2.71
C ILE A 146 4.55 -10.22 3.57
N ILE A 147 3.27 -9.91 3.35
CA ILE A 147 2.17 -10.70 3.90
C ILE A 147 1.68 -11.60 2.78
N GLU A 148 1.92 -12.91 2.93
CA GLU A 148 1.41 -13.94 2.02
C GLU A 148 0.06 -14.44 2.51
N TYR A 149 -0.85 -14.67 1.57
CA TYR A 149 -2.16 -15.25 1.82
C TYR A 149 -2.25 -16.57 1.09
N ARG A 150 -2.51 -17.65 1.84
CA ARG A 150 -2.52 -19.01 1.31
C ARG A 150 -3.85 -19.68 1.53
N LEU A 151 -4.43 -20.20 0.46
CA LEU A 151 -5.70 -20.93 0.49
C LEU A 151 -5.44 -22.42 0.71
N LYS A 152 -6.05 -22.98 1.75
CA LYS A 152 -6.03 -24.40 2.05
C LYS A 152 -7.24 -25.11 1.43
N SER A 153 -7.00 -25.93 0.44
CA SER A 153 -8.05 -26.63 -0.32
C SER A 153 -8.45 -28.00 0.24
N GLY A 154 -8.14 -28.27 1.53
CA GLY A 154 -8.47 -29.54 2.21
C GLY A 154 -7.47 -29.89 3.32
N PRO A 155 -7.76 -30.89 4.15
CA PRO A 155 -6.94 -31.20 5.32
C PRO A 155 -5.49 -31.60 4.99
N ASN A 156 -5.27 -32.23 3.82
CA ASN A 156 -3.96 -32.70 3.37
C ASN A 156 -3.44 -32.00 2.10
N ALA A 157 -4.09 -30.93 1.66
CA ALA A 157 -3.69 -30.22 0.45
C ALA A 157 -2.58 -29.20 0.74
N CYS A 158 -1.64 -29.05 -0.20
CA CYS A 158 -0.69 -27.94 -0.18
C CYS A 158 -1.45 -26.61 -0.21
N GLU A 159 -0.99 -25.66 0.60
CA GLU A 159 -1.56 -24.31 0.61
C GLU A 159 -1.12 -23.56 -0.65
N LYS A 160 -2.08 -23.11 -1.45
CA LYS A 160 -1.83 -22.31 -2.66
C LYS A 160 -1.68 -20.84 -2.29
N LEU A 161 -0.63 -20.19 -2.75
CA LEU A 161 -0.49 -18.74 -2.66
C LEU A 161 -1.54 -18.05 -3.53
N VAL A 162 -2.39 -17.22 -2.91
CA VAL A 162 -3.51 -16.54 -3.60
C VAL A 162 -3.45 -15.03 -3.53
N ALA A 163 -2.68 -14.46 -2.60
CA ALA A 163 -2.44 -13.02 -2.57
C ALA A 163 -1.14 -12.69 -1.82
N CYS A 164 -0.57 -11.52 -2.14
CA CYS A 164 0.58 -10.94 -1.44
C CYS A 164 0.35 -9.45 -1.21
N CYS A 165 0.86 -8.96 -0.09
CA CYS A 165 0.94 -7.53 0.18
C CYS A 165 2.33 -7.15 0.67
N LEU A 166 2.97 -6.22 -0.04
CA LEU A 166 4.18 -5.55 0.43
C LEU A 166 3.76 -4.48 1.44
N THR A 167 4.20 -4.61 2.68
CA THR A 167 3.73 -3.82 3.82
C THR A 167 4.90 -3.22 4.56
N ASP A 168 4.87 -1.92 4.79
CA ASP A 168 5.82 -1.26 5.68
C ASP A 168 5.26 -1.15 7.09
N ARG A 169 6.09 -1.44 8.09
CA ARG A 169 5.83 -1.10 9.47
C ARG A 169 6.33 0.32 9.75
N LEU A 170 5.45 1.15 10.23
CA LEU A 170 5.72 2.54 10.63
C LEU A 170 5.69 2.67 12.15
N SER A 171 6.08 3.82 12.68
CA SER A 171 6.02 4.11 14.13
C SER A 171 4.60 4.13 14.69
N ASP A 172 3.60 4.43 13.85
CA ASP A 172 2.19 4.60 14.24
C ASP A 172 1.22 3.78 13.40
N GLY A 173 1.70 2.81 12.63
CA GLY A 173 0.79 2.05 11.79
C GLY A 173 1.46 1.09 10.82
N LEU A 174 0.63 0.41 10.04
CA LEU A 174 1.04 -0.35 8.87
C LEU A 174 0.71 0.45 7.60
N SER A 175 1.55 0.33 6.58
CA SER A 175 1.31 0.94 5.27
C SER A 175 1.28 -0.14 4.18
N MET A 176 0.14 -0.32 3.53
CA MET A 176 0.03 -1.19 2.36
C MET A 176 0.66 -0.50 1.16
N VAL A 177 1.86 -0.94 0.78
CA VAL A 177 2.65 -0.34 -0.30
C VAL A 177 2.16 -0.84 -1.66
N TYR A 178 2.12 -2.15 -1.82
CA TYR A 178 1.65 -2.79 -3.04
C TYR A 178 0.98 -4.14 -2.72
N SER A 179 -0.10 -4.46 -3.42
CA SER A 179 -0.79 -5.73 -3.24
C SER A 179 -1.21 -6.33 -4.58
N PHE A 180 -1.11 -7.64 -4.70
CA PHE A 180 -1.52 -8.40 -5.86
C PHE A 180 -2.13 -9.73 -5.44
N TYR A 181 -3.01 -10.27 -6.27
CA TYR A 181 -3.79 -11.45 -5.92
C TYR A 181 -4.21 -12.25 -7.15
N ASP A 182 -4.64 -13.48 -6.93
CA ASP A 182 -5.10 -14.40 -7.97
C ASP A 182 -6.36 -13.82 -8.65
N PRO A 183 -6.25 -13.45 -9.95
CA PRO A 183 -7.38 -12.86 -10.67
C PRO A 183 -8.54 -13.85 -10.87
N ASP A 184 -8.28 -15.16 -10.81
CA ASP A 184 -9.31 -16.17 -10.99
C ASP A 184 -10.20 -16.35 -9.74
N LEU A 185 -9.82 -15.73 -8.61
CA LEU A 185 -10.57 -15.73 -7.36
C LEU A 185 -11.36 -14.41 -7.13
N GLU A 186 -11.94 -13.86 -8.19
CA GLU A 186 -12.64 -12.57 -8.17
C GLU A 186 -13.75 -12.51 -7.11
N GLU A 187 -14.52 -13.59 -6.99
CA GLU A 187 -15.61 -13.73 -6.03
C GLU A 187 -15.16 -13.65 -4.57
N HIS A 188 -13.89 -13.93 -4.27
CA HIS A 188 -13.30 -13.85 -2.93
C HIS A 188 -13.04 -12.41 -2.46
N SER A 189 -13.05 -11.44 -3.39
CA SER A 189 -12.76 -10.05 -3.06
C SER A 189 -11.44 -9.90 -2.28
N LEU A 190 -10.37 -10.57 -2.73
CA LEU A 190 -9.09 -10.70 -2.02
C LEU A 190 -8.46 -9.35 -1.68
N GLY A 191 -8.58 -8.34 -2.55
CA GLY A 191 -8.11 -6.99 -2.26
C GLY A 191 -8.76 -6.37 -1.01
N ALA A 192 -10.07 -6.57 -0.84
CA ALA A 192 -10.78 -6.11 0.36
C ALA A 192 -10.44 -6.97 1.58
N PHE A 193 -10.28 -8.28 1.40
CA PHE A 193 -9.87 -9.19 2.48
C PHE A 193 -8.50 -8.82 3.04
N MET A 194 -7.51 -8.53 2.18
CA MET A 194 -6.19 -8.06 2.61
C MET A 194 -6.25 -6.79 3.45
N ILE A 195 -7.09 -5.82 3.08
CA ILE A 195 -7.26 -4.59 3.87
C ILE A 195 -7.84 -4.91 5.25
N LEU A 196 -8.87 -5.77 5.33
CA LEU A 196 -9.48 -6.17 6.60
C LEU A 196 -8.51 -6.92 7.50
N ASP A 197 -7.69 -7.81 6.94
CA ASP A 197 -6.62 -8.49 7.68
C ASP A 197 -5.57 -7.51 8.19
N HIS A 198 -5.14 -6.54 7.38
CA HIS A 198 -4.19 -5.52 7.81
C HIS A 198 -4.74 -4.58 8.89
N ILE A 199 -6.03 -4.26 8.87
CA ILE A 199 -6.68 -3.52 9.97
C ILE A 199 -6.61 -4.34 11.27
N SER A 200 -6.94 -5.62 11.20
CA SER A 200 -6.85 -6.53 12.35
C SER A 200 -5.41 -6.68 12.86
N ARG A 201 -4.43 -6.81 11.94
CA ARG A 201 -3.00 -6.87 12.31
C ARG A 201 -2.54 -5.60 13.00
N ALA A 202 -2.87 -4.43 12.46
CA ALA A 202 -2.51 -3.16 13.08
C ALA A 202 -3.10 -3.07 14.49
N ALA A 203 -4.37 -3.43 14.68
CA ALA A 203 -5.00 -3.43 16.00
C ALA A 203 -4.35 -4.44 16.96
N CYS A 204 -3.99 -5.66 16.50
CA CYS A 204 -3.31 -6.66 17.32
C CYS A 204 -1.85 -6.28 17.70
N GLU A 205 -1.22 -5.41 16.91
CA GLU A 205 0.13 -4.87 17.19
C GLU A 205 0.09 -3.54 17.95
N ASP A 206 -1.07 -3.13 18.48
CA ASP A 206 -1.31 -1.83 19.13
C ASP A 206 -0.92 -0.63 18.26
N LEU A 207 -1.00 -0.78 16.95
CA LEU A 207 -0.75 0.28 15.98
C LEU A 207 -2.07 0.98 15.63
N PRO A 208 -2.17 2.30 15.87
CA PRO A 208 -3.44 3.02 15.70
C PRO A 208 -3.93 3.08 14.26
N HIS A 209 -3.05 2.95 13.25
CA HIS A 209 -3.41 3.25 11.87
C HIS A 209 -3.07 2.17 10.86
N LEU A 210 -3.94 2.04 9.82
CA LEU A 210 -3.60 1.40 8.55
C LEU A 210 -3.62 2.44 7.44
N TYR A 211 -2.47 2.71 6.83
CA TYR A 211 -2.33 3.63 5.71
C TYR A 211 -2.67 2.95 4.37
N LEU A 212 -3.66 3.48 3.65
CA LEU A 212 -4.11 2.97 2.36
C LEU A 212 -3.59 3.79 1.16
N GLY A 213 -2.81 4.85 1.43
CA GLY A 213 -2.32 5.79 0.43
C GLY A 213 -3.38 6.78 -0.04
N TYR A 214 -3.33 7.18 -1.34
CA TYR A 214 -4.21 8.24 -1.82
C TYR A 214 -5.62 7.75 -2.10
N TYR A 215 -6.60 8.51 -1.62
CA TYR A 215 -7.94 8.57 -2.14
C TYR A 215 -8.01 9.71 -3.15
N VAL A 216 -8.64 9.48 -4.29
CA VAL A 216 -8.83 10.50 -5.34
C VAL A 216 -10.30 10.55 -5.68
N SER A 217 -10.95 11.66 -5.35
CA SER A 217 -12.35 11.88 -5.70
C SER A 217 -12.51 11.88 -7.23
N GLY A 218 -13.56 11.20 -7.72
CA GLY A 218 -13.77 11.00 -9.16
C GLY A 218 -13.02 9.82 -9.79
N SER A 219 -12.07 9.21 -9.09
CA SER A 219 -11.36 8.01 -9.58
C SER A 219 -12.05 6.73 -9.11
N ARG A 220 -12.62 5.95 -10.03
CA ARG A 220 -13.22 4.64 -9.74
C ARG A 220 -12.21 3.67 -9.09
N LYS A 221 -10.94 3.75 -9.51
CA LYS A 221 -9.83 2.90 -9.01
C LYS A 221 -9.55 3.14 -7.51
N MET A 222 -9.94 4.29 -6.95
CA MET A 222 -9.65 4.69 -5.57
C MET A 222 -10.87 4.75 -4.65
N SER A 223 -12.09 4.67 -5.20
CA SER A 223 -13.35 4.83 -4.47
C SER A 223 -13.56 3.82 -3.34
N TYR A 224 -13.03 2.59 -3.47
CA TYR A 224 -13.17 1.54 -2.47
C TYR A 224 -12.62 1.91 -1.09
N LYS A 225 -11.64 2.82 -1.04
CA LYS A 225 -10.97 3.24 0.21
C LYS A 225 -11.91 3.96 1.17
N ALA A 226 -12.95 4.63 0.65
CA ALA A 226 -13.95 5.31 1.47
C ALA A 226 -14.83 4.37 2.29
N ARG A 227 -14.77 3.05 2.07
CA ARG A 227 -15.61 2.05 2.76
C ARG A 227 -15.05 1.61 4.12
N TYR A 228 -13.80 1.94 4.43
CA TYR A 228 -13.13 1.52 5.66
C TYR A 228 -13.17 2.66 6.67
N LEU A 229 -14.15 2.62 7.57
CA LEU A 229 -14.45 3.68 8.54
C LEU A 229 -14.33 3.16 9.98
N PRO A 230 -13.97 4.03 10.94
CA PRO A 230 -13.59 5.42 10.76
C PRO A 230 -12.22 5.55 10.10
N GLN A 231 -12.04 6.56 9.27
CA GLN A 231 -10.77 6.88 8.66
C GLN A 231 -10.38 8.33 8.93
N GLU A 232 -9.10 8.64 8.73
CA GLU A 232 -8.62 10.01 8.71
C GLU A 232 -8.11 10.36 7.31
N ARG A 233 -8.29 11.62 6.93
CA ARG A 233 -7.85 12.20 5.66
C ARG A 233 -6.93 13.37 5.91
N LEU A 234 -5.82 13.43 5.17
CA LEU A 234 -4.85 14.52 5.30
C LEU A 234 -5.30 15.72 4.46
N GLY A 235 -5.78 16.76 5.15
CA GLY A 235 -6.09 18.06 4.59
C GLY A 235 -4.97 19.08 4.79
N LEU A 236 -5.28 20.36 4.52
CA LEU A 236 -4.33 21.47 4.73
C LEU A 236 -4.03 21.68 6.22
N GLU A 237 -5.04 21.49 7.08
CA GLU A 237 -4.96 21.65 8.53
C GLU A 237 -4.46 20.37 9.25
N GLY A 238 -4.03 19.37 8.49
CA GLY A 238 -3.57 18.09 9.03
C GLY A 238 -4.57 16.95 8.85
N TRP A 239 -4.39 15.88 9.65
CA TRP A 239 -5.26 14.72 9.62
C TRP A 239 -6.59 15.02 10.32
N SER A 240 -7.66 14.82 9.60
CA SER A 240 -9.03 15.03 10.10
C SER A 240 -9.86 13.75 9.98
N ARG A 241 -10.71 13.49 10.99
CA ARG A 241 -11.61 12.33 11.02
C ARG A 241 -12.67 12.43 9.93
N PHE A 242 -12.97 11.31 9.32
CA PHE A 242 -14.03 11.15 8.32
C PHE A 242 -14.84 9.89 8.64
N ASP A 243 -16.10 10.07 8.93
CA ASP A 243 -17.06 9.03 9.36
C ASP A 243 -18.20 8.79 8.34
N ALA A 244 -18.10 9.24 7.09
CA ALA A 244 -19.10 9.23 5.99
C ALA A 244 -20.29 10.16 6.20
#